data_3f2e021075039f3919a379360abad43f
#
_entry.id   3f2e021075039f3919a379360abad43f
#
_cell.length_a   1.000
_cell.length_b   1.000
_cell.length_c   1.000
_cell.angle_alpha   90.00
_cell.angle_beta   90.00
_cell.angle_gamma   90.00
#
_symmetry.space_group_name_H-M   'P 1'
#
loop_
_entity.id
_entity.type
_entity.pdbx_description
1 polymer ?
#
loop_
_entity_poly.entity_id
_entity_poly.type
_entity_poly.pdbx_seq_one_letter_code
_entity_poly.pdbx_strand_id
1 'polypeptide(L)'
;QLPDQYNAIATPVGLLVLLLAFDWRLGLLSLAPVVLAFLIMTTMTGKRMAEKMRQYGNALEAMSNEAVEYVRGIPVVKTFGQSVFSFKKFKAAIDEYEKWVISYTKDLRLPMMFYTAAVNGVFAFLIAGGLLFTTHGVTPEFLLNLLFYIIITPVISLTLTRIMYMSENKMVVADALARIDSVLEAAPMQVQAV
;
A
#
# COMPACT_ATOMS: atom_id res chain seq x y z
N GLN A 1 -11.32 -16.85 1.93
CA GLN A 1 -10.24 -15.83 2.05
C GLN A 1 -9.01 -16.29 2.86
N LEU A 2 -9.10 -17.37 3.66
CA LEU A 2 -7.95 -17.93 4.38
C LEU A 2 -6.88 -18.58 3.47
N PRO A 3 -7.23 -19.33 2.39
CA PRO A 3 -6.22 -19.96 1.52
C PRO A 3 -5.33 -18.95 0.78
N ASP A 4 -5.85 -17.77 0.43
CA ASP A 4 -5.08 -16.74 -0.28
C ASP A 4 -4.01 -16.07 0.60
N GLN A 5 -4.24 -15.96 1.90
CA GLN A 5 -3.28 -15.40 2.84
C GLN A 5 -2.07 -16.34 3.07
N TYR A 6 -2.32 -17.65 3.16
CA TYR A 6 -1.24 -18.65 3.27
C TYR A 6 -0.40 -18.70 1.99
N ASN A 7 -1.04 -18.67 0.82
CA ASN A 7 -0.34 -18.66 -0.46
C ASN A 7 0.51 -17.40 -0.66
N ALA A 8 0.05 -16.25 -0.16
CA ALA A 8 0.77 -14.99 -0.26
C ALA A 8 2.10 -14.97 0.53
N ILE A 9 2.21 -15.78 1.60
CA ILE A 9 3.43 -15.90 2.41
C ILE A 9 4.22 -17.14 2.00
N ALA A 10 3.55 -18.26 1.76
CA ALA A 10 4.20 -19.52 1.42
C ALA A 10 4.95 -19.44 0.08
N THR A 11 4.38 -18.73 -0.92
CA THR A 11 5.01 -18.58 -2.24
C THR A 11 6.34 -17.82 -2.18
N PRO A 12 6.47 -16.64 -1.54
CA PRO A 12 7.75 -15.94 -1.44
C PRO A 12 8.77 -16.73 -0.62
N VAL A 13 8.35 -17.34 0.49
CA VAL A 13 9.25 -18.14 1.33
C VAL A 13 9.74 -19.39 0.57
N GLY A 14 8.84 -20.10 -0.11
CA GLY A 14 9.21 -21.25 -0.94
C GLY A 14 10.15 -20.88 -2.08
N LEU A 15 9.91 -19.75 -2.75
CA LEU A 15 10.79 -19.21 -3.78
C LEU A 15 12.18 -18.86 -3.23
N LEU A 16 12.27 -18.22 -2.08
CA LEU A 16 13.54 -17.87 -1.45
C LEU A 16 14.34 -19.11 -1.05
N VAL A 17 13.69 -20.11 -0.48
CA VAL A 17 14.33 -21.39 -0.14
C VAL A 17 14.84 -22.09 -1.41
N LEU A 18 14.04 -22.14 -2.45
CA LEU A 18 14.41 -22.73 -3.73
C LEU A 18 15.62 -22.01 -4.36
N LEU A 19 15.63 -20.67 -4.34
CA LEU A 19 16.75 -19.89 -4.84
C LEU A 19 18.04 -20.18 -4.06
N LEU A 20 17.98 -20.21 -2.73
CA LEU A 20 19.16 -20.54 -1.91
C LEU A 20 19.65 -21.97 -2.12
N ALA A 21 18.76 -22.91 -2.43
CA ALA A 21 19.10 -24.30 -2.69
C ALA A 21 19.81 -24.51 -4.05
N PHE A 22 19.49 -23.70 -5.06
CA PHE A 22 20.13 -23.81 -6.38
C PHE A 22 21.55 -23.22 -6.40
N ASP A 23 21.69 -21.97 -5.94
CA ASP A 23 23.00 -21.31 -5.82
C ASP A 23 22.94 -20.29 -4.67
N TRP A 24 23.62 -20.60 -3.58
CA TRP A 24 23.61 -19.75 -2.39
C TRP A 24 24.16 -18.32 -2.63
N ARG A 25 25.10 -18.15 -3.60
CA ARG A 25 25.70 -16.86 -3.94
C ARG A 25 24.71 -15.97 -4.68
N LEU A 26 24.10 -16.48 -5.73
CA LEU A 26 23.08 -15.79 -6.48
C LEU A 26 21.81 -15.60 -5.63
N GLY A 27 21.48 -16.57 -4.77
CA GLY A 27 20.39 -16.49 -3.82
C GLY A 27 20.56 -15.34 -2.83
N LEU A 28 21.73 -15.20 -2.19
CA LEU A 28 22.03 -14.08 -1.30
C LEU A 28 22.02 -12.73 -2.02
N LEU A 29 22.51 -12.70 -3.25
CA LEU A 29 22.54 -11.49 -4.06
C LEU A 29 21.11 -11.01 -4.42
N SER A 30 20.22 -11.95 -4.73
CA SER A 30 18.80 -11.63 -4.98
C SER A 30 18.04 -11.28 -3.70
N LEU A 31 18.46 -11.82 -2.55
CA LEU A 31 17.82 -11.58 -1.27
C LEU A 31 18.05 -10.15 -0.75
N ALA A 32 19.21 -9.56 -0.99
CA ALA A 32 19.55 -8.23 -0.49
C ALA A 32 18.53 -7.14 -0.89
N PRO A 33 18.17 -6.95 -2.16
CA PRO A 33 17.15 -5.98 -2.55
C PRO A 33 15.74 -6.38 -2.09
N VAL A 34 15.44 -7.67 -1.92
CA VAL A 34 14.16 -8.15 -1.38
C VAL A 34 14.01 -7.75 0.09
N VAL A 35 15.05 -7.97 0.90
CA VAL A 35 15.06 -7.54 2.32
C VAL A 35 14.95 -6.01 2.41
N LEU A 36 15.68 -5.28 1.57
CA LEU A 36 15.58 -3.82 1.50
C LEU A 36 14.16 -3.36 1.16
N ALA A 37 13.52 -3.97 0.15
CA ALA A 37 12.15 -3.67 -0.22
C ALA A 37 11.18 -3.95 0.94
N PHE A 38 11.36 -5.06 1.67
CA PHE A 38 10.56 -5.40 2.82
C PHE A 38 10.71 -4.39 3.96
N LEU A 39 11.95 -3.96 4.27
CA LEU A 39 12.21 -2.92 5.27
C LEU A 39 11.56 -1.59 4.89
N ILE A 40 11.64 -1.19 3.63
CA ILE A 40 10.95 0.01 3.14
C ILE A 40 9.43 -0.14 3.27
N MET A 41 8.87 -1.30 2.93
CA MET A 41 7.44 -1.58 3.07
C MET A 41 6.94 -1.40 4.51
N THR A 42 7.73 -1.80 5.52
CA THR A 42 7.34 -1.60 6.93
C THR A 42 7.20 -0.12 7.30
N THR A 43 7.93 0.77 6.65
CA THR A 43 7.79 2.22 6.86
C THR A 43 6.50 2.76 6.27
N MET A 44 5.99 2.15 5.19
CA MET A 44 4.74 2.55 4.51
C MET A 44 3.49 2.03 5.23
N THR A 45 3.61 0.95 6.00
CA THR A 45 2.50 0.29 6.70
C THR A 45 2.50 0.51 8.22
N GLY A 46 3.40 1.35 8.71
CA GLY A 46 3.56 1.65 10.13
C GLY A 46 2.40 2.48 10.73
N LYS A 47 2.35 2.55 12.07
CA LYS A 47 1.30 3.29 12.83
C LYS A 47 1.12 4.74 12.35
N ARG A 48 2.21 5.42 11.98
CA ARG A 48 2.17 6.81 11.47
C ARG A 48 1.38 6.91 10.17
N MET A 49 1.56 5.95 9.27
CA MET A 49 0.86 5.94 7.99
C MET A 49 -0.61 5.54 8.16
N ALA A 50 -0.90 4.59 9.06
CA ALA A 50 -2.26 4.23 9.43
C ALA A 50 -3.05 5.42 9.99
N GLU A 51 -2.42 6.24 10.87
CA GLU A 51 -3.04 7.46 11.39
C GLU A 51 -3.32 8.50 10.29
N LYS A 52 -2.39 8.68 9.35
CA LYS A 52 -2.62 9.57 8.20
C LYS A 52 -3.73 9.07 7.28
N MET A 53 -3.81 7.76 7.06
CA MET A 53 -4.89 7.15 6.29
C MET A 53 -6.24 7.37 6.97
N ARG A 54 -6.30 7.27 8.31
CA ARG A 54 -7.49 7.56 9.09
C ARG A 54 -7.93 9.02 8.95
N GLN A 55 -6.98 9.97 9.03
CA GLN A 55 -7.28 11.39 8.86
C GLN A 55 -7.75 11.72 7.45
N TYR A 56 -7.13 11.10 6.44
CA TYR A 56 -7.58 11.17 5.05
C TYR A 56 -9.03 10.65 4.91
N GLY A 57 -9.33 9.48 5.50
CA GLY A 57 -10.67 8.91 5.50
C GLY A 57 -11.72 9.82 6.17
N ASN A 58 -11.38 10.41 7.32
CA ASN A 58 -12.26 11.35 8.03
C ASN A 58 -12.52 12.62 7.20
N ALA A 59 -11.51 13.17 6.55
CA ALA A 59 -11.67 14.35 5.69
C ALA A 59 -12.52 14.04 4.44
N LEU A 60 -12.38 12.85 3.86
CA LEU A 60 -13.21 12.37 2.76
C LEU A 60 -14.67 12.24 3.18
N GLU A 61 -14.92 11.67 4.36
CA GLU A 61 -16.27 11.54 4.93
C GLU A 61 -16.91 12.91 5.19
N ALA A 62 -16.17 13.82 5.83
CA ALA A 62 -16.64 15.19 6.07
C ALA A 62 -16.99 15.91 4.75
N MET A 63 -16.13 15.79 3.74
CA MET A 63 -16.39 16.36 2.41
C MET A 63 -17.63 15.75 1.77
N SER A 64 -17.82 14.43 1.89
CA SER A 64 -18.98 13.73 1.34
C SER A 64 -20.27 14.15 2.01
N ASN A 65 -20.26 14.33 3.33
CA ASN A 65 -21.43 14.80 4.11
C ASN A 65 -21.80 16.23 3.72
N GLU A 66 -20.83 17.13 3.64
CA GLU A 66 -21.06 18.52 3.20
C GLU A 66 -21.56 18.58 1.75
N ALA A 67 -21.10 17.69 0.88
CA ALA A 67 -21.60 17.56 -0.50
C ALA A 67 -23.08 17.19 -0.53
N VAL A 68 -23.50 16.21 0.29
CA VAL A 68 -24.91 15.79 0.40
C VAL A 68 -25.77 16.92 0.96
N GLU A 69 -25.32 17.62 2.02
CA GLU A 69 -26.01 18.79 2.56
C GLU A 69 -26.15 19.91 1.53
N TYR A 70 -25.07 20.19 0.79
CA TYR A 70 -25.08 21.19 -0.27
C TYR A 70 -26.14 20.87 -1.33
N VAL A 71 -26.16 19.62 -1.85
CA VAL A 71 -27.14 19.21 -2.87
C VAL A 71 -28.57 19.28 -2.34
N ARG A 72 -28.81 18.84 -1.10
CA ARG A 72 -30.15 18.93 -0.46
C ARG A 72 -30.57 20.39 -0.22
N GLY A 73 -29.62 21.27 0.06
CA GLY A 73 -29.88 22.69 0.30
C GLY A 73 -30.15 23.53 -0.96
N ILE A 74 -29.77 23.05 -2.15
CA ILE A 74 -29.94 23.80 -3.40
C ILE A 74 -31.37 24.33 -3.64
N PRO A 75 -32.46 23.56 -3.45
CA PRO A 75 -33.80 24.06 -3.63
C PRO A 75 -34.16 25.23 -2.68
N VAL A 76 -33.74 25.10 -1.42
CA VAL A 76 -33.96 26.14 -0.38
C VAL A 76 -33.18 27.39 -0.71
N VAL A 77 -31.95 27.23 -1.11
CA VAL A 77 -31.06 28.32 -1.52
C VAL A 77 -31.62 29.08 -2.73
N LYS A 78 -32.17 28.40 -3.72
CA LYS A 78 -32.80 29.03 -4.89
C LYS A 78 -34.03 29.83 -4.50
N THR A 79 -34.76 29.40 -3.47
CA THR A 79 -36.00 30.08 -3.02
C THR A 79 -35.70 31.31 -2.16
N PHE A 80 -34.64 31.28 -1.36
CA PHE A 80 -34.34 32.34 -0.38
C PHE A 80 -33.05 33.14 -0.69
N GLY A 81 -32.37 32.91 -1.79
CA GLY A 81 -31.23 33.70 -2.25
C GLY A 81 -29.93 33.57 -1.41
N GLN A 82 -29.86 32.58 -0.51
CA GLN A 82 -28.72 32.42 0.43
C GLN A 82 -27.68 31.38 -0.02
N SER A 83 -27.18 31.48 -1.23
CA SER A 83 -26.26 30.48 -1.82
C SER A 83 -24.84 30.48 -1.22
N VAL A 84 -24.41 31.56 -0.56
CA VAL A 84 -22.99 31.78 -0.26
C VAL A 84 -22.49 30.97 0.95
N PHE A 85 -23.36 30.67 1.93
CA PHE A 85 -22.92 30.07 3.19
C PHE A 85 -22.69 28.55 3.08
N SER A 86 -23.60 27.83 2.48
CA SER A 86 -23.46 26.38 2.26
C SER A 86 -22.34 26.04 1.27
N PHE A 87 -22.11 26.90 0.26
CA PHE A 87 -20.97 26.77 -0.63
C PHE A 87 -19.62 26.95 0.08
N LYS A 88 -19.52 27.90 1.02
CA LYS A 88 -18.30 28.11 1.80
C LYS A 88 -17.93 26.92 2.66
N LYS A 89 -18.91 26.27 3.31
CA LYS A 89 -18.69 25.06 4.10
C LYS A 89 -18.19 23.90 3.25
N PHE A 90 -18.88 23.63 2.15
CA PHE A 90 -18.48 22.57 1.23
C PHE A 90 -17.09 22.85 0.65
N LYS A 91 -16.80 24.09 0.24
CA LYS A 91 -15.46 24.46 -0.23
C LYS A 91 -14.39 24.25 0.85
N ALA A 92 -14.65 24.61 2.08
CA ALA A 92 -13.70 24.40 3.18
C ALA A 92 -13.44 22.91 3.42
N ALA A 93 -14.46 22.05 3.30
CA ALA A 93 -14.31 20.59 3.42
C ALA A 93 -13.48 20.02 2.25
N ILE A 94 -13.66 20.53 1.02
CA ILE A 94 -12.81 20.16 -0.13
C ILE A 94 -11.35 20.57 0.11
N ASP A 95 -11.10 21.80 0.56
CA ASP A 95 -9.76 22.33 0.81
C ASP A 95 -9.04 21.52 1.93
N GLU A 96 -9.78 21.07 2.96
CA GLU A 96 -9.23 20.21 4.02
C GLU A 96 -8.94 18.79 3.50
N TYR A 97 -9.82 18.21 2.69
CA TYR A 97 -9.59 16.94 2.04
C TYR A 97 -8.37 16.99 1.12
N GLU A 98 -8.26 18.03 0.27
CA GLU A 98 -7.11 18.26 -0.59
C GLU A 98 -5.79 18.28 0.20
N LYS A 99 -5.75 19.00 1.32
CA LYS A 99 -4.59 19.08 2.21
C LYS A 99 -4.16 17.71 2.72
N TRP A 100 -5.12 16.86 3.13
CA TRP A 100 -4.81 15.50 3.59
C TRP A 100 -4.37 14.57 2.46
N VAL A 101 -4.99 14.64 1.28
CA VAL A 101 -4.55 13.91 0.08
C VAL A 101 -3.11 14.25 -0.27
N ILE A 102 -2.80 15.54 -0.34
CA ILE A 102 -1.45 16.01 -0.67
C ILE A 102 -0.44 15.56 0.39
N SER A 103 -0.78 15.69 1.69
CA SER A 103 0.09 15.27 2.79
C SER A 103 0.38 13.78 2.75
N TYR A 104 -0.65 12.95 2.57
CA TYR A 104 -0.54 11.50 2.47
C TYR A 104 0.31 11.08 1.26
N THR A 105 0.02 11.64 0.09
CA THR A 105 0.73 11.33 -1.15
C THR A 105 2.21 11.74 -1.10
N LYS A 106 2.50 12.91 -0.51
CA LYS A 106 3.89 13.38 -0.34
C LYS A 106 4.70 12.46 0.56
N ASP A 107 4.11 11.98 1.65
CA ASP A 107 4.80 11.09 2.58
C ASP A 107 5.02 9.68 2.01
N LEU A 108 4.12 9.21 1.16
CA LEU A 108 4.27 7.93 0.45
C LEU A 108 5.26 8.01 -0.73
N ARG A 109 5.47 9.18 -1.30
CA ARG A 109 6.24 9.34 -2.54
C ARG A 109 7.64 8.76 -2.45
N LEU A 110 8.43 9.16 -1.45
CA LEU A 110 9.81 8.69 -1.29
C LEU A 110 9.89 7.20 -0.95
N PRO A 111 9.18 6.67 0.07
CA PRO A 111 9.17 5.24 0.33
C PRO A 111 8.74 4.41 -0.88
N MET A 112 7.72 4.84 -1.62
CA MET A 112 7.24 4.13 -2.81
C MET A 112 8.27 4.11 -3.94
N MET A 113 8.99 5.21 -4.15
CA MET A 113 10.09 5.27 -5.12
C MET A 113 11.22 4.29 -4.76
N PHE A 114 11.66 4.29 -3.49
CA PHE A 114 12.70 3.37 -3.03
C PHE A 114 12.26 1.92 -3.04
N TYR A 115 11.01 1.64 -2.65
CA TYR A 115 10.42 0.30 -2.73
C TYR A 115 10.44 -0.21 -4.18
N THR A 116 9.92 0.59 -5.11
CA THR A 116 9.87 0.24 -6.53
C THR A 116 11.27 0.05 -7.11
N ALA A 117 12.22 0.91 -6.74
CA ALA A 117 13.62 0.77 -7.14
C ALA A 117 14.26 -0.51 -6.57
N ALA A 118 14.00 -0.85 -5.31
CA ALA A 118 14.51 -2.07 -4.68
C ALA A 118 13.94 -3.33 -5.34
N VAL A 119 12.62 -3.38 -5.56
CA VAL A 119 11.95 -4.52 -6.20
C VAL A 119 12.45 -4.75 -7.63
N ASN A 120 12.57 -3.68 -8.43
CA ASN A 120 13.07 -3.78 -9.80
C ASN A 120 14.60 -3.92 -9.84
N GLY A 121 15.28 -3.49 -8.78
CA GLY A 121 16.74 -3.60 -8.64
C GLY A 121 17.24 -5.03 -8.54
N VAL A 122 16.39 -6.01 -8.15
CA VAL A 122 16.78 -7.43 -8.07
C VAL A 122 17.45 -7.89 -9.37
N PHE A 123 16.90 -7.52 -10.50
CA PHE A 123 17.43 -7.85 -11.82
C PHE A 123 18.83 -7.24 -12.07
N ALA A 124 19.00 -5.95 -11.72
CA ALA A 124 20.27 -5.27 -11.86
C ALA A 124 21.35 -5.87 -10.94
N PHE A 125 21.00 -6.22 -9.70
CA PHE A 125 21.90 -6.89 -8.75
C PHE A 125 22.33 -8.27 -9.25
N LEU A 126 21.42 -9.04 -9.85
CA LEU A 126 21.75 -10.36 -10.42
C LEU A 126 22.71 -10.23 -11.62
N ILE A 127 22.47 -9.28 -12.52
CA ILE A 127 23.37 -9.03 -13.66
C ILE A 127 24.74 -8.57 -13.17
N ALA A 128 24.79 -7.58 -12.28
CA ALA A 128 26.04 -7.07 -11.75
C ALA A 128 26.85 -8.14 -11.01
N GLY A 129 26.17 -8.93 -10.17
CA GLY A 129 26.78 -10.05 -9.47
C GLY A 129 27.22 -11.16 -10.41
N GLY A 130 26.40 -11.50 -11.41
CA GLY A 130 26.77 -12.42 -12.46
C GLY A 130 28.07 -12.03 -13.16
N LEU A 131 28.20 -10.76 -13.55
CA LEU A 131 29.41 -10.22 -14.15
C LEU A 131 30.64 -10.28 -13.22
N LEU A 132 30.44 -9.97 -11.93
CA LEU A 132 31.53 -10.04 -10.94
C LEU A 132 32.02 -11.48 -10.71
N PHE A 133 31.11 -12.46 -10.70
CA PHE A 133 31.49 -13.87 -10.52
C PHE A 133 32.09 -14.51 -11.79
N THR A 134 31.87 -13.95 -12.98
CA THR A 134 32.43 -14.43 -14.23
C THR A 134 33.88 -14.02 -14.46
N THR A 135 34.44 -13.10 -13.67
CA THR A 135 35.85 -12.65 -13.80
C THR A 135 36.87 -13.79 -13.57
N HIS A 136 36.50 -14.87 -12.89
CA HIS A 136 37.35 -16.03 -12.61
C HIS A 136 37.07 -17.26 -13.52
N GLY A 137 36.32 -17.07 -14.60
CA GLY A 137 35.92 -18.14 -15.53
C GLY A 137 34.43 -18.45 -15.45
N VAL A 138 33.86 -18.74 -16.62
CA VAL A 138 32.42 -19.04 -16.74
C VAL A 138 32.23 -20.55 -16.86
N THR A 139 31.58 -21.16 -15.87
CA THR A 139 31.13 -22.53 -16.00
C THR A 139 29.76 -22.59 -16.68
N PRO A 140 29.47 -23.62 -17.50
CA PRO A 140 28.14 -23.79 -18.10
C PRO A 140 27.00 -23.83 -17.05
N GLU A 141 27.28 -24.45 -15.90
CA GLU A 141 26.35 -24.53 -14.77
C GLU A 141 26.00 -23.15 -14.21
N PHE A 142 26.99 -22.28 -14.07
CA PHE A 142 26.76 -20.90 -13.60
C PHE A 142 25.88 -20.12 -14.58
N LEU A 143 26.08 -20.27 -15.89
CA LEU A 143 25.25 -19.63 -16.90
C LEU A 143 23.79 -20.11 -16.84
N LEU A 144 23.59 -21.41 -16.68
CA LEU A 144 22.24 -21.97 -16.53
C LEU A 144 21.55 -21.45 -15.27
N ASN A 145 22.27 -21.41 -14.15
CA ASN A 145 21.75 -20.84 -12.90
C ASN A 145 21.41 -19.37 -13.07
N LEU A 146 22.29 -18.57 -13.66
CA LEU A 146 22.04 -17.15 -13.90
C LEU A 146 20.81 -16.92 -14.79
N LEU A 147 20.64 -17.69 -15.86
CA LEU A 147 19.44 -17.65 -16.71
C LEU A 147 18.18 -18.00 -15.93
N PHE A 148 18.24 -19.03 -15.08
CA PHE A 148 17.13 -19.42 -14.22
C PHE A 148 16.73 -18.26 -13.28
N TYR A 149 17.70 -17.60 -12.65
CA TYR A 149 17.44 -16.46 -11.77
C TYR A 149 16.84 -15.26 -12.53
N ILE A 150 17.32 -14.98 -13.75
CA ILE A 150 16.77 -13.94 -14.60
C ILE A 150 15.30 -14.20 -14.91
N ILE A 151 14.94 -15.46 -15.23
CA ILE A 151 13.56 -15.84 -15.55
C ILE A 151 12.66 -15.78 -14.32
N ILE A 152 13.17 -16.13 -13.13
CA ILE A 152 12.36 -16.15 -11.90
C ILE A 152 12.21 -14.78 -11.23
N THR A 153 13.10 -13.82 -11.52
CA THR A 153 13.08 -12.47 -10.94
C THR A 153 11.73 -11.74 -11.07
N PRO A 154 11.03 -11.74 -12.22
CA PRO A 154 9.71 -11.12 -12.33
C PRO A 154 8.68 -11.74 -11.36
N VAL A 155 8.77 -13.03 -11.08
CA VAL A 155 7.88 -13.72 -10.13
C VAL A 155 8.11 -13.22 -8.71
N ILE A 156 9.38 -12.99 -8.32
CA ILE A 156 9.74 -12.39 -7.03
C ILE A 156 9.15 -10.99 -6.92
N SER A 157 9.36 -10.16 -7.93
CA SER A 157 8.85 -8.78 -7.98
C SER A 157 7.32 -8.72 -7.88
N LEU A 158 6.62 -9.56 -8.64
CA LEU A 158 5.16 -9.68 -8.59
C LEU A 158 4.66 -10.13 -7.22
N THR A 159 5.36 -11.07 -6.58
CA THR A 159 4.98 -11.59 -5.26
C THR A 159 5.16 -10.52 -4.18
N LEU A 160 6.26 -9.77 -4.19
CA LEU A 160 6.49 -8.64 -3.27
C LEU A 160 5.44 -7.54 -3.46
N THR A 161 5.11 -7.23 -4.70
CA THR A 161 4.06 -6.24 -5.02
C THR A 161 2.69 -6.69 -4.51
N ARG A 162 2.34 -7.98 -4.63
CA ARG A 162 1.10 -8.54 -4.05
C ARG A 162 1.06 -8.41 -2.53
N ILE A 163 2.16 -8.69 -1.84
CA ILE A 163 2.26 -8.53 -0.38
C ILE A 163 2.03 -7.07 0.02
N MET A 164 2.61 -6.13 -0.73
CA MET A 164 2.41 -4.70 -0.50
C MET A 164 0.93 -4.32 -0.59
N TYR A 165 0.24 -4.70 -1.67
CA TYR A 165 -1.19 -4.42 -1.84
C TYR A 165 -2.06 -5.11 -0.80
N MET A 166 -1.72 -6.33 -0.36
CA MET A 166 -2.44 -6.99 0.73
C MET A 166 -2.31 -6.22 2.04
N SER A 167 -1.14 -5.66 2.33
CA SER A 167 -0.91 -4.87 3.54
C SER A 167 -1.72 -3.56 3.50
N GLU A 168 -1.77 -2.90 2.35
CA GLU A 168 -2.59 -1.70 2.12
C GLU A 168 -4.09 -2.01 2.28
N ASN A 169 -4.58 -3.07 1.65
CA ASN A 169 -5.97 -3.51 1.77
C ASN A 169 -6.36 -3.87 3.21
N LYS A 170 -5.45 -4.47 3.99
CA LYS A 170 -5.69 -4.71 5.43
C LYS A 170 -5.93 -3.42 6.21
N MET A 171 -5.19 -2.36 5.92
CA MET A 171 -5.39 -1.07 6.58
C MET A 171 -6.76 -0.48 6.26
N VAL A 172 -7.18 -0.53 5.00
CA VAL A 172 -8.52 -0.06 4.57
C VAL A 172 -9.64 -0.88 5.23
N VAL A 173 -9.50 -2.21 5.25
CA VAL A 173 -10.49 -3.10 5.88
C VAL A 173 -10.54 -2.88 7.39
N ALA A 174 -9.41 -2.70 8.06
CA ALA A 174 -9.35 -2.44 9.50
C ALA A 174 -10.04 -1.12 9.86
N ASP A 175 -9.84 -0.06 9.07
CA ASP A 175 -10.53 1.22 9.26
C ASP A 175 -12.04 1.08 9.06
N ALA A 176 -12.47 0.37 8.02
CA ALA A 176 -13.89 0.11 7.76
C ALA A 176 -14.56 -0.70 8.89
N LEU A 177 -13.89 -1.74 9.40
CA LEU A 177 -14.37 -2.53 10.54
C LEU A 177 -14.48 -1.68 11.80
N ALA A 178 -13.45 -0.88 12.12
CA ALA A 178 -13.50 0.01 13.27
C ALA A 178 -14.68 1.01 13.22
N ARG A 179 -15.03 1.49 12.02
CA ARG A 179 -16.23 2.35 11.81
C ARG A 179 -17.53 1.59 12.02
N ILE A 180 -17.64 0.35 11.54
CA ILE A 180 -18.80 -0.51 11.77
C ILE A 180 -18.97 -0.80 13.26
N ASP A 181 -17.89 -1.18 13.94
CA ASP A 181 -17.90 -1.47 15.37
C ASP A 181 -18.34 -0.23 16.18
N SER A 182 -17.86 0.97 15.81
CA SER A 182 -18.26 2.21 16.47
C SER A 182 -19.76 2.51 16.35
N VAL A 183 -20.39 2.08 15.27
CA VAL A 183 -21.85 2.22 15.07
C VAL A 183 -22.63 1.16 15.87
N LEU A 184 -22.10 -0.06 15.92
CA LEU A 184 -22.74 -1.16 16.66
C LEU A 184 -22.64 -0.98 18.18
N GLU A 185 -21.55 -0.36 18.66
CA GLU A 185 -21.34 -0.04 20.08
C GLU A 185 -22.05 1.25 20.51
N ALA A 186 -22.59 2.04 19.58
CA ALA A 186 -23.37 3.23 19.89
C ALA A 186 -24.60 2.86 20.72
N ALA A 187 -24.76 3.48 21.88
CA ALA A 187 -25.89 3.22 22.77
C ALA A 187 -27.22 3.47 22.02
N PRO A 188 -28.20 2.56 22.17
CA PRO A 188 -29.52 2.76 21.54
C PRO A 188 -30.13 4.07 22.02
N MET A 189 -30.69 4.85 21.08
CA MET A 189 -31.40 6.07 21.41
C MET A 189 -32.46 5.78 22.48
N GLN A 190 -32.40 6.49 23.59
CA GLN A 190 -33.48 6.41 24.59
C GLN A 190 -34.74 6.98 23.97
N VAL A 191 -35.66 6.10 23.63
CA VAL A 191 -37.01 6.52 23.26
C VAL A 191 -37.69 7.00 24.53
N GLN A 192 -37.84 8.33 24.69
CA GLN A 192 -38.70 8.86 25.72
C GLN A 192 -40.13 8.37 25.42
N ALA A 193 -40.63 7.49 26.29
CA ALA A 193 -42.03 7.16 26.27
C ALA A 193 -42.84 8.44 26.58
N VAL A 194 -43.66 8.85 25.62
CA VAL A 194 -44.62 9.93 25.76
C VAL A 194 -45.82 9.43 26.56
#